data_9b2ea3f360c53ab646268656e0dda243
#
_entry.id   9b2ea3f360c53ab646268656e0dda243
#
_cell.length_a   1.000
_cell.length_b   1.000
_cell.length_c   1.000
_cell.angle_alpha   90.00
_cell.angle_beta   90.00
_cell.angle_gamma   90.00
#
_symmetry.space_group_name_H-M   'P 1'
#
loop_
_entity.id
_entity.type
_entity.pdbx_description
1 polymer ?
#
loop_
_entity_poly.entity_id
_entity_poly.type
_entity_poly.pdbx_seq_one_letter_code
_entity_poly.pdbx_strand_id
1 'polypeptide(L)'
;MLLELQPYWDFNAFTQRPAHLARALSKIAHLDEAQLWALDNDVEQQAHYFADAFPTLFEWQAQCEPTQVNTQLPSIPFWLHTDIPGRKWQQIQGFCAAATQKAHASGTAPAIEWCAGKGHLGRLHTWLCAQPVISIEWQNSLCLQGQQYANKLKLPQQFINADIHQLPLSATTAQSTATQAPHWMALHACGELHCHFLHTATQHKASTIALAPCCYHRQQATHYQALCTAAQATALPATLNLQALRLAQQNQITAGNREREQRANELNWRLGYEALRQTLQPGTPYKNLPSKQKQSHDNFEQFCQWAALKHQITLPATIDWPAFEAQGQQERLQMMRHDAIRHCFRRPLELWLALDKAVFLEEQGYSVTLQQFCASHVSPRNLLLLANRDINAANSPLSKP
;
A
#
# COMPACT_ATOMS: atom_id res chain seq x y z
N MET A 1 -8.69 -19.56 7.59
CA MET A 1 -9.26 -19.03 6.33
C MET A 1 -8.19 -18.58 5.35
N LEU A 2 -7.46 -17.43 5.50
CA LEU A 2 -6.47 -16.98 4.47
C LEU A 2 -5.40 -18.03 4.17
N LEU A 3 -4.91 -18.75 5.17
CA LEU A 3 -3.95 -19.84 4.99
C LEU A 3 -4.53 -21.03 4.22
N GLU A 4 -5.75 -21.44 4.52
CA GLU A 4 -6.46 -22.52 3.83
C GLU A 4 -6.76 -22.17 2.37
N LEU A 5 -7.04 -20.90 2.10
CA LEU A 5 -7.30 -20.38 0.77
C LEU A 5 -6.02 -19.93 0.02
N GLN A 6 -4.83 -20.19 0.59
CA GLN A 6 -3.55 -19.81 -0.02
C GLN A 6 -3.42 -20.24 -1.49
N PRO A 7 -3.81 -21.44 -1.93
CA PRO A 7 -3.70 -21.85 -3.34
C PRO A 7 -4.45 -20.94 -4.32
N TYR A 8 -5.44 -20.17 -3.84
CA TYR A 8 -6.25 -19.27 -4.68
C TYR A 8 -5.66 -17.87 -4.87
N TRP A 9 -4.67 -17.49 -4.09
CA TRP A 9 -4.06 -16.17 -4.18
C TRP A 9 -2.53 -16.16 -4.26
N ASP A 10 -1.84 -17.21 -3.81
CA ASP A 10 -0.38 -17.29 -3.79
C ASP A 10 0.15 -17.97 -5.06
N PHE A 11 -0.09 -17.36 -6.20
CA PHE A 11 0.46 -17.78 -7.49
C PHE A 11 0.73 -16.57 -8.37
N ASN A 12 1.56 -16.77 -9.41
CA ASN A 12 1.85 -15.73 -10.40
C ASN A 12 0.97 -15.94 -11.64
N ALA A 13 -0.07 -15.12 -11.81
CA ALA A 13 -0.99 -15.20 -12.95
C ALA A 13 -0.32 -14.97 -14.31
N PHE A 14 0.89 -14.42 -14.38
CA PHE A 14 1.66 -14.29 -15.62
C PHE A 14 2.20 -15.65 -16.10
N THR A 15 2.68 -16.49 -15.16
CA THR A 15 3.39 -17.74 -15.48
C THR A 15 2.66 -19.01 -15.08
N GLN A 16 1.59 -18.91 -14.30
CA GLN A 16 0.90 -20.07 -13.71
C GLN A 16 -0.59 -20.06 -14.05
N ARG A 17 -1.10 -21.26 -14.33
CA ARG A 17 -2.54 -21.52 -14.61
C ARG A 17 -3.00 -22.67 -13.71
N PRO A 18 -3.27 -22.44 -12.42
CA PRO A 18 -3.62 -23.49 -11.48
C PRO A 18 -4.93 -24.18 -11.86
N ALA A 19 -4.92 -25.51 -12.01
CA ALA A 19 -6.07 -26.28 -12.47
C ALA A 19 -7.27 -26.23 -11.51
N HIS A 20 -7.04 -26.08 -10.20
CA HIS A 20 -8.10 -25.99 -9.20
C HIS A 20 -8.98 -24.74 -9.34
N LEU A 21 -8.55 -23.72 -10.11
CA LEU A 21 -9.34 -22.52 -10.40
C LEU A 21 -10.41 -22.74 -11.48
N ALA A 22 -10.44 -23.89 -12.16
CA ALA A 22 -11.30 -24.14 -13.33
C ALA A 22 -12.79 -23.82 -13.06
N ARG A 23 -13.30 -24.20 -11.88
CA ARG A 23 -14.70 -23.92 -11.49
C ARG A 23 -14.96 -22.41 -11.34
N ALA A 24 -14.07 -21.66 -10.73
CA ALA A 24 -14.22 -20.22 -10.58
C ALA A 24 -14.04 -19.49 -11.92
N LEU A 25 -13.08 -19.94 -12.74
CA LEU A 25 -12.85 -19.40 -14.08
C LEU A 25 -14.03 -19.60 -15.03
N SER A 26 -14.74 -20.74 -14.96
CA SER A 26 -15.90 -20.99 -15.80
C SER A 26 -17.03 -19.97 -15.64
N LYS A 27 -17.16 -19.38 -14.44
CA LYS A 27 -18.16 -18.34 -14.14
C LYS A 27 -17.91 -17.02 -14.85
N ILE A 28 -16.66 -16.69 -15.12
CA ILE A 28 -16.22 -15.43 -15.72
C ILE A 28 -15.61 -15.62 -17.13
N ALA A 29 -15.74 -16.83 -17.71
CA ALA A 29 -15.17 -17.14 -19.01
C ALA A 29 -15.77 -16.29 -20.15
N HIS A 30 -17.03 -15.87 -20.00
CA HIS A 30 -17.76 -15.05 -20.97
C HIS A 30 -17.45 -13.54 -20.85
N LEU A 31 -16.76 -13.09 -19.79
CA LEU A 31 -16.49 -11.68 -19.58
C LEU A 31 -15.36 -11.18 -20.50
N ASP A 32 -15.59 -10.01 -21.10
CA ASP A 32 -14.59 -9.30 -21.88
C ASP A 32 -13.63 -8.49 -20.95
N GLU A 33 -12.68 -7.80 -21.56
CA GLU A 33 -11.67 -7.01 -20.83
C GLU A 33 -12.28 -5.90 -19.96
N ALA A 34 -13.28 -5.18 -20.48
CA ALA A 34 -13.90 -4.08 -19.76
C ALA A 34 -14.71 -4.57 -18.55
N GLN A 35 -15.42 -5.70 -18.73
CA GLN A 35 -16.17 -6.38 -17.69
C GLN A 35 -15.24 -6.97 -16.61
N LEU A 36 -14.12 -7.56 -17.00
CA LEU A 36 -13.10 -8.05 -16.06
C LEU A 36 -12.45 -6.88 -15.28
N TRP A 37 -12.25 -5.74 -15.93
CA TRP A 37 -11.78 -4.54 -15.26
C TRP A 37 -12.80 -4.02 -14.22
N ALA A 38 -14.08 -3.99 -14.56
CA ALA A 38 -15.14 -3.59 -13.65
C ALA A 38 -15.20 -4.53 -12.44
N LEU A 39 -15.22 -5.85 -12.70
CA LEU A 39 -15.18 -6.89 -11.67
C LEU A 39 -13.98 -6.74 -10.73
N ASP A 40 -12.81 -6.44 -11.27
CA ASP A 40 -11.57 -6.30 -10.47
C ASP A 40 -11.62 -5.12 -9.47
N ASN A 41 -12.45 -4.13 -9.72
CA ASN A 41 -12.55 -2.92 -8.91
C ASN A 41 -13.86 -2.80 -8.10
N ASP A 42 -14.69 -3.83 -8.12
CA ASP A 42 -16.00 -3.84 -7.46
C ASP A 42 -16.16 -5.09 -6.59
N VAL A 43 -16.13 -4.89 -5.27
CA VAL A 43 -16.22 -5.98 -4.28
C VAL A 43 -17.60 -6.67 -4.31
N GLU A 44 -18.68 -5.94 -4.62
CA GLU A 44 -20.02 -6.52 -4.70
C GLU A 44 -20.12 -7.47 -5.92
N GLN A 45 -19.55 -7.06 -7.05
CA GLN A 45 -19.45 -7.92 -8.22
C GLN A 45 -18.55 -9.14 -7.94
N GLN A 46 -17.41 -8.97 -7.27
CA GLN A 46 -16.56 -10.09 -6.85
C GLN A 46 -17.34 -11.08 -5.97
N ALA A 47 -18.09 -10.59 -4.99
CA ALA A 47 -18.93 -11.43 -4.14
C ALA A 47 -20.01 -12.14 -4.96
N HIS A 48 -20.67 -11.45 -5.89
CA HIS A 48 -21.68 -12.05 -6.77
C HIS A 48 -21.13 -13.27 -7.55
N TYR A 49 -19.93 -13.17 -8.12
CA TYR A 49 -19.33 -14.26 -8.89
C TYR A 49 -18.70 -15.36 -8.03
N PHE A 50 -18.17 -15.02 -6.85
CA PHE A 50 -17.26 -15.91 -6.12
C PHE A 50 -17.69 -16.24 -4.68
N ALA A 51 -18.82 -15.72 -4.17
CA ALA A 51 -19.25 -15.99 -2.78
C ALA A 51 -19.50 -17.47 -2.51
N ASP A 52 -19.95 -18.26 -3.49
CA ASP A 52 -20.12 -19.72 -3.33
C ASP A 52 -18.78 -20.49 -3.31
N ALA A 53 -17.72 -19.91 -3.90
CA ALA A 53 -16.38 -20.47 -3.80
C ALA A 53 -15.65 -20.04 -2.52
N PHE A 54 -15.91 -18.84 -2.06
CA PHE A 54 -15.23 -18.21 -0.90
C PHE A 54 -16.22 -17.54 0.06
N PRO A 55 -17.23 -18.24 0.61
CA PRO A 55 -18.27 -17.60 1.44
C PRO A 55 -17.67 -16.92 2.66
N THR A 56 -16.82 -17.60 3.41
CA THR A 56 -16.16 -17.08 4.61
C THR A 56 -15.25 -15.89 4.34
N LEU A 57 -14.70 -15.76 3.12
CA LEU A 57 -13.83 -14.63 2.75
C LEU A 57 -14.61 -13.32 2.70
N PHE A 58 -15.74 -13.32 2.00
CA PHE A 58 -16.57 -12.12 1.83
C PHE A 58 -17.31 -11.74 3.11
N GLU A 59 -17.78 -12.72 3.88
CA GLU A 59 -18.38 -12.51 5.20
C GLU A 59 -17.36 -11.87 6.15
N TRP A 60 -16.15 -12.42 6.23
CA TRP A 60 -15.09 -11.87 7.06
C TRP A 60 -14.68 -10.47 6.63
N GLN A 61 -14.53 -10.25 5.32
CA GLN A 61 -14.21 -8.93 4.80
C GLN A 61 -15.27 -7.90 5.17
N ALA A 62 -16.56 -8.23 5.02
CA ALA A 62 -17.64 -7.32 5.36
C ALA A 62 -17.66 -6.98 6.87
N GLN A 63 -17.36 -7.95 7.73
CA GLN A 63 -17.29 -7.74 9.18
C GLN A 63 -16.09 -6.89 9.60
N CYS A 64 -14.96 -7.04 8.91
CA CYS A 64 -13.71 -6.34 9.24
C CYS A 64 -13.52 -5.03 8.46
N GLU A 65 -14.38 -4.71 7.47
CA GLU A 65 -14.23 -3.49 6.67
C GLU A 65 -14.45 -2.25 7.56
N PRO A 66 -13.44 -1.39 7.71
CA PRO A 66 -13.54 -0.24 8.57
C PRO A 66 -14.46 0.84 7.98
N THR A 67 -15.14 1.57 8.85
CA THR A 67 -15.96 2.71 8.44
C THR A 67 -15.12 3.85 7.87
N GLN A 68 -15.67 4.54 6.88
CA GLN A 68 -15.04 5.74 6.34
C GLN A 68 -15.32 6.94 7.26
N VAL A 69 -14.28 7.72 7.51
CA VAL A 69 -14.40 8.97 8.27
C VAL A 69 -15.03 10.04 7.40
N ASN A 70 -16.10 10.65 7.92
CA ASN A 70 -16.84 11.73 7.26
C ASN A 70 -16.68 13.09 7.98
N THR A 71 -15.51 13.32 8.58
CA THR A 71 -15.26 14.59 9.27
C THR A 71 -14.95 15.70 8.29
N GLN A 72 -15.71 16.78 8.38
CA GLN A 72 -15.43 17.99 7.62
C GLN A 72 -14.35 18.82 8.33
N LEU A 73 -13.34 19.21 7.56
CA LEU A 73 -12.37 20.20 8.01
C LEU A 73 -12.93 21.62 7.83
N PRO A 74 -12.44 22.61 8.61
CA PRO A 74 -12.75 23.99 8.36
C PRO A 74 -12.28 24.43 6.97
N SER A 75 -12.77 25.59 6.49
CA SER A 75 -12.34 26.13 5.20
C SER A 75 -10.84 26.37 5.20
N ILE A 76 -10.11 25.66 4.34
CA ILE A 76 -8.64 25.70 4.29
C ILE A 76 -8.21 26.73 3.23
N PRO A 77 -7.33 27.68 3.57
CA PRO A 77 -6.82 28.65 2.63
C PRO A 77 -6.11 28.01 1.45
N PHE A 78 -6.31 28.52 0.24
CA PHE A 78 -5.73 27.95 -0.99
C PHE A 78 -4.19 27.89 -0.97
N TRP A 79 -3.53 28.84 -0.34
CA TRP A 79 -2.08 28.91 -0.25
C TRP A 79 -1.45 27.74 0.53
N LEU A 80 -2.22 27.04 1.38
CA LEU A 80 -1.76 25.84 2.08
C LEU A 80 -1.53 24.65 1.15
N HIS A 81 -2.25 24.57 0.06
CA HIS A 81 -2.15 23.42 -0.87
C HIS A 81 -1.54 23.77 -2.23
N THR A 82 -1.01 24.99 -2.39
CA THR A 82 -0.24 25.34 -3.59
C THR A 82 0.88 24.33 -3.80
N ASP A 83 1.05 23.87 -5.04
CA ASP A 83 2.03 22.86 -5.46
C ASP A 83 1.80 21.43 -4.91
N ILE A 84 0.61 21.14 -4.37
CA ILE A 84 0.23 19.78 -3.97
C ILE A 84 -0.75 19.21 -5.01
N PRO A 85 -0.46 18.05 -5.64
CA PRO A 85 -1.39 17.40 -6.56
C PRO A 85 -2.75 17.10 -5.88
N GLY A 86 -3.85 17.32 -6.59
CA GLY A 86 -5.20 17.26 -6.02
C GLY A 86 -5.52 15.98 -5.23
N ARG A 87 -5.22 14.79 -5.78
CA ARG A 87 -5.42 13.52 -5.05
C ARG A 87 -4.57 13.42 -3.78
N LYS A 88 -3.31 13.88 -3.84
CA LYS A 88 -2.45 13.90 -2.65
C LYS A 88 -3.00 14.85 -1.59
N TRP A 89 -3.52 15.98 -2.01
CA TRP A 89 -4.17 16.93 -1.11
C TRP A 89 -5.41 16.33 -0.43
N GLN A 90 -6.28 15.65 -1.18
CA GLN A 90 -7.44 14.96 -0.62
C GLN A 90 -7.04 13.88 0.41
N GLN A 91 -5.97 13.13 0.17
CA GLN A 91 -5.44 12.17 1.14
C GLN A 91 -4.98 12.85 2.43
N ILE A 92 -4.24 13.95 2.32
CA ILE A 92 -3.75 14.71 3.48
C ILE A 92 -4.92 15.27 4.28
N GLN A 93 -5.93 15.83 3.61
CA GLN A 93 -7.14 16.34 4.27
C GLN A 93 -7.87 15.23 5.02
N GLY A 94 -8.12 14.09 4.38
CA GLY A 94 -8.79 12.95 5.01
C GLY A 94 -8.01 12.40 6.21
N PHE A 95 -6.69 12.27 6.08
CA PHE A 95 -5.82 11.85 7.19
C PHE A 95 -5.90 12.85 8.37
N CYS A 96 -5.74 14.14 8.12
CA CYS A 96 -5.84 15.14 9.17
C CYS A 96 -7.24 15.18 9.79
N ALA A 97 -8.31 15.11 8.98
CA ALA A 97 -9.67 15.08 9.49
C ALA A 97 -9.89 13.94 10.51
N ALA A 98 -9.32 12.77 10.22
CA ALA A 98 -9.39 11.62 11.11
C ALA A 98 -8.48 11.75 12.35
N ALA A 99 -7.23 12.19 12.15
CA ALA A 99 -6.22 12.22 13.19
C ALA A 99 -6.41 13.38 14.19
N THR A 100 -6.89 14.55 13.74
CA THR A 100 -6.99 15.74 14.60
C THR A 100 -8.17 15.72 15.57
N GLN A 101 -9.21 14.95 15.30
CA GLN A 101 -10.38 14.84 16.22
C GLN A 101 -9.97 14.45 17.65
N LYS A 102 -8.92 13.64 17.79
CA LYS A 102 -8.42 13.17 19.08
C LYS A 102 -7.17 13.92 19.55
N ALA A 103 -6.48 14.63 18.64
CA ALA A 103 -5.26 15.37 18.96
C ALA A 103 -5.49 16.70 19.71
N HIS A 104 -6.68 17.30 19.59
CA HIS A 104 -7.04 18.55 20.29
C HIS A 104 -6.98 18.46 21.83
N ALA A 105 -6.91 17.27 22.40
CA ALA A 105 -6.77 17.06 23.83
C ALA A 105 -5.30 17.04 24.31
N SER A 106 -4.32 17.09 23.42
CA SER A 106 -2.91 16.79 23.72
C SER A 106 -2.06 18.06 23.55
N GLY A 107 -1.92 18.81 24.55
CA GLY A 107 -0.86 19.72 24.98
C GLY A 107 0.11 20.39 23.98
N THR A 108 1.12 21.03 24.56
CA THR A 108 2.14 21.87 23.91
C THR A 108 3.30 21.12 23.26
N ALA A 109 3.34 19.77 23.37
CA ALA A 109 4.41 18.98 22.76
C ALA A 109 4.32 19.01 21.23
N PRO A 110 5.45 19.07 20.50
CA PRO A 110 5.43 19.02 19.04
C PRO A 110 4.92 17.68 18.54
N ALA A 111 4.20 17.68 17.40
CA ALA A 111 3.90 16.47 16.67
C ALA A 111 5.12 16.00 15.85
N ILE A 112 5.28 14.69 15.70
CA ILE A 112 6.35 14.08 14.90
C ILE A 112 5.76 13.55 13.59
N GLU A 113 6.21 14.09 12.47
CA GLU A 113 5.86 13.59 11.14
C GLU A 113 6.99 12.69 10.60
N TRP A 114 6.67 11.43 10.35
CA TRP A 114 7.64 10.42 9.91
C TRP A 114 7.62 10.24 8.40
N CYS A 115 8.80 10.14 7.75
CA CYS A 115 8.93 10.08 6.29
C CYS A 115 8.22 11.24 5.59
N ALA A 116 8.51 12.46 6.04
CA ALA A 116 7.70 13.64 5.76
C ALA A 116 7.72 14.10 4.29
N GLY A 117 8.73 13.73 3.50
CA GLY A 117 8.94 14.29 2.19
C GLY A 117 9.11 15.81 2.26
N LYS A 118 8.21 16.56 1.63
CA LYS A 118 8.16 18.04 1.72
C LYS A 118 7.30 18.55 2.89
N GLY A 119 6.91 17.67 3.83
CA GLY A 119 6.15 18.03 5.03
C GLY A 119 4.73 18.54 4.77
N HIS A 120 4.07 18.06 3.74
CA HIS A 120 2.73 18.55 3.42
C HIS A 120 1.68 18.15 4.47
N LEU A 121 1.83 16.98 5.09
CA LEU A 121 0.97 16.54 6.19
C LEU A 121 1.20 17.43 7.43
N GLY A 122 2.45 17.61 7.85
CA GLY A 122 2.82 18.48 8.95
C GLY A 122 2.36 19.91 8.75
N ARG A 123 2.44 20.43 7.51
CA ARG A 123 1.94 21.76 7.13
C ARG A 123 0.46 21.93 7.46
N LEU A 124 -0.38 20.98 7.02
CA LEU A 124 -1.81 21.04 7.30
C LEU A 124 -2.10 20.82 8.78
N HIS A 125 -1.41 19.86 9.42
CA HIS A 125 -1.56 19.59 10.85
C HIS A 125 -1.24 20.81 11.70
N THR A 126 -0.10 21.47 11.45
CA THR A 126 0.30 22.71 12.14
C THR A 126 -0.75 23.80 12.02
N TRP A 127 -1.31 23.97 10.83
CA TRP A 127 -2.34 24.98 10.60
C TRP A 127 -3.65 24.66 11.32
N LEU A 128 -4.09 23.38 11.32
CA LEU A 128 -5.33 22.96 11.97
C LEU A 128 -5.25 22.99 13.50
N CYS A 129 -4.12 22.56 14.06
CA CYS A 129 -3.99 22.33 15.49
C CYS A 129 -3.20 23.44 16.21
N ALA A 130 -2.63 24.40 15.49
CA ALA A 130 -1.67 25.40 16.02
C ALA A 130 -0.51 24.75 16.79
N GLN A 131 -0.17 23.48 16.48
CA GLN A 131 0.83 22.67 17.15
C GLN A 131 2.13 22.67 16.33
N PRO A 132 3.30 22.86 16.94
CA PRO A 132 4.57 22.67 16.24
C PRO A 132 4.72 21.25 15.70
N VAL A 133 5.40 21.11 14.54
CA VAL A 133 5.67 19.82 13.92
C VAL A 133 7.16 19.66 13.65
N ILE A 134 7.70 18.49 14.01
CA ILE A 134 9.03 18.04 13.61
C ILE A 134 8.86 17.02 12.50
N SER A 135 9.28 17.39 11.28
CA SER A 135 9.19 16.54 10.09
C SER A 135 10.54 15.86 9.85
N ILE A 136 10.56 14.52 9.87
CA ILE A 136 11.78 13.71 9.70
C ILE A 136 11.79 13.15 8.27
N GLU A 137 12.86 13.43 7.53
CA GLU A 137 13.02 12.99 6.14
C GLU A 137 14.51 12.74 5.84
N TRP A 138 14.84 11.65 5.15
CA TRP A 138 16.22 11.29 4.84
C TRP A 138 16.80 12.04 3.62
N GLN A 139 15.94 12.47 2.68
CA GLN A 139 16.36 13.21 1.51
C GLN A 139 16.55 14.69 1.82
N ASN A 140 17.80 15.13 1.90
CA ASN A 140 18.15 16.53 2.22
C ASN A 140 17.45 17.55 1.30
N SER A 141 17.34 17.26 0.00
CA SER A 141 16.67 18.14 -0.95
C SER A 141 15.19 18.37 -0.64
N LEU A 142 14.49 17.36 -0.11
CA LEU A 142 13.10 17.47 0.33
C LEU A 142 12.98 18.22 1.65
N CYS A 143 13.89 18.00 2.59
CA CYS A 143 13.97 18.76 3.83
C CYS A 143 14.14 20.26 3.56
N LEU A 144 15.09 20.63 2.70
CA LEU A 144 15.34 22.03 2.34
C LEU A 144 14.10 22.68 1.71
N GLN A 145 13.44 22.00 0.75
CA GLN A 145 12.22 22.51 0.15
C GLN A 145 11.10 22.66 1.17
N GLY A 146 10.90 21.65 2.03
CA GLY A 146 9.89 21.68 3.09
C GLY A 146 10.13 22.84 4.07
N GLN A 147 11.38 23.03 4.51
CA GLN A 147 11.74 24.12 5.43
C GLN A 147 11.54 25.49 4.79
N GLN A 148 11.86 25.66 3.49
CA GLN A 148 11.59 26.90 2.77
C GLN A 148 10.08 27.22 2.74
N TYR A 149 9.22 26.21 2.49
CA TYR A 149 7.77 26.41 2.55
C TYR A 149 7.28 26.75 3.96
N ALA A 150 7.77 26.06 4.99
CA ALA A 150 7.41 26.36 6.38
C ALA A 150 7.76 27.80 6.75
N ASN A 151 8.97 28.25 6.39
CA ASN A 151 9.44 29.62 6.65
C ASN A 151 8.60 30.67 5.89
N LYS A 152 8.34 30.42 4.59
CA LYS A 152 7.51 31.30 3.74
C LYS A 152 6.11 31.48 4.30
N LEU A 153 5.53 30.40 4.83
CA LEU A 153 4.17 30.40 5.37
C LEU A 153 4.11 30.73 6.88
N LYS A 154 5.27 30.99 7.50
CA LYS A 154 5.43 31.27 8.95
C LYS A 154 4.79 30.19 9.83
N LEU A 155 4.91 28.92 9.43
CA LEU A 155 4.40 27.79 10.19
C LEU A 155 5.46 27.24 11.14
N PRO A 156 5.12 26.86 12.38
CA PRO A 156 6.06 26.24 13.33
C PRO A 156 6.31 24.77 12.96
N GLN A 157 6.91 24.55 11.78
CA GLN A 157 7.31 23.26 11.27
C GLN A 157 8.82 23.25 11.02
N GLN A 158 9.53 22.29 11.61
CA GLN A 158 10.98 22.12 11.50
C GLN A 158 11.29 20.79 10.83
N PHE A 159 12.36 20.76 10.03
CA PHE A 159 12.79 19.55 9.35
C PHE A 159 14.08 19.02 9.95
N ILE A 160 14.11 17.70 10.21
CA ILE A 160 15.31 16.95 10.56
C ILE A 160 15.68 16.08 9.38
N ASN A 161 16.87 16.34 8.79
CA ASN A 161 17.42 15.47 7.77
C ASN A 161 18.10 14.27 8.44
N ALA A 162 17.44 13.13 8.47
CA ALA A 162 17.97 11.93 9.09
C ALA A 162 17.41 10.65 8.44
N ASP A 163 18.25 9.64 8.44
CA ASP A 163 17.79 8.26 8.22
C ASP A 163 17.15 7.75 9.52
N ILE A 164 15.88 7.43 9.45
CA ILE A 164 15.11 6.97 10.61
C ILE A 164 15.61 5.66 11.21
N HIS A 165 16.33 4.84 10.46
CA HIS A 165 16.97 3.63 10.98
C HIS A 165 18.21 3.94 11.85
N GLN A 166 18.76 5.14 11.73
CA GLN A 166 19.97 5.58 12.42
C GLN A 166 19.70 6.75 13.38
N LEU A 167 18.44 7.24 13.45
CA LEU A 167 18.09 8.39 14.26
C LEU A 167 18.20 8.05 15.75
N PRO A 168 19.08 8.75 16.51
CA PRO A 168 19.12 8.56 17.96
C PRO A 168 17.79 9.00 18.56
N LEU A 169 17.23 8.17 19.45
CA LEU A 169 15.96 8.42 20.13
C LEU A 169 15.91 9.80 20.81
N SER A 170 17.04 10.30 21.31
CA SER A 170 17.18 11.62 21.94
C SER A 170 16.94 12.78 20.97
N ALA A 171 17.16 12.60 19.67
CA ALA A 171 17.04 13.71 18.72
C ALA A 171 15.57 14.13 18.46
N THR A 172 14.60 13.21 18.66
CA THR A 172 13.17 13.51 18.51
C THR A 172 12.54 14.14 19.74
N THR A 173 13.16 13.97 20.92
CA THR A 173 12.63 14.44 22.21
C THR A 173 13.45 15.58 22.83
N ALA A 174 14.69 15.78 22.39
CA ALA A 174 15.63 16.72 22.99
C ALA A 174 15.19 18.21 22.94
N GLN A 175 14.18 18.55 22.14
CA GLN A 175 13.66 19.92 22.04
C GLN A 175 12.34 20.13 22.81
N SER A 176 11.81 19.09 23.46
CA SER A 176 10.55 19.20 24.18
C SER A 176 10.81 19.33 25.68
N THR A 177 10.65 20.55 26.21
CA THR A 177 10.47 20.80 27.66
C THR A 177 9.04 20.45 28.12
N ALA A 178 8.21 19.88 27.21
CA ALA A 178 6.80 19.61 27.46
C ALA A 178 6.64 18.40 28.39
N THR A 179 5.76 18.54 29.36
CA THR A 179 5.36 17.46 30.28
C THR A 179 4.50 16.39 29.62
N GLN A 180 4.12 16.59 28.37
CA GLN A 180 3.23 15.69 27.62
C GLN A 180 3.98 14.98 26.49
N ALA A 181 3.62 13.71 26.26
CA ALA A 181 4.18 12.89 25.19
C ALA A 181 3.69 13.38 23.80
N PRO A 182 4.56 13.36 22.78
CA PRO A 182 4.22 13.88 21.44
C PRO A 182 3.16 13.02 20.72
N HIS A 183 2.45 13.65 19.78
CA HIS A 183 1.64 12.98 18.77
C HIS A 183 2.54 12.54 17.62
N TRP A 184 2.40 11.28 17.17
CA TRP A 184 3.19 10.71 16.08
C TRP A 184 2.30 10.40 14.87
N MET A 185 2.73 10.83 13.69
CA MET A 185 1.95 10.65 12.47
C MET A 185 2.82 10.21 11.28
N ALA A 186 2.29 9.28 10.48
CA ALA A 186 2.93 8.81 9.27
C ALA A 186 1.90 8.52 8.18
N LEU A 187 1.95 9.29 7.10
CA LEU A 187 1.18 9.06 5.88
C LEU A 187 2.11 8.49 4.81
N HIS A 188 1.86 7.23 4.38
CA HIS A 188 2.68 6.53 3.39
C HIS A 188 4.12 6.21 3.83
N ALA A 189 4.36 5.92 5.11
CA ALA A 189 5.57 5.22 5.53
C ALA A 189 5.56 3.81 4.92
N CYS A 190 6.44 3.57 3.94
CA CYS A 190 6.38 2.38 3.10
C CYS A 190 7.11 1.18 3.71
N GLY A 191 6.47 0.01 3.70
CA GLY A 191 7.09 -1.26 4.05
C GLY A 191 7.60 -1.31 5.48
N GLU A 192 8.84 -1.73 5.71
CA GLU A 192 9.41 -1.83 7.06
C GLU A 192 9.49 -0.49 7.81
N LEU A 193 9.43 0.65 7.09
CA LEU A 193 9.44 1.97 7.73
C LEU A 193 8.23 2.20 8.64
N HIS A 194 7.06 1.62 8.32
CA HIS A 194 5.90 1.74 9.21
C HIS A 194 5.99 0.81 10.43
N CYS A 195 6.65 -0.33 10.31
CA CYS A 195 6.94 -1.20 11.45
C CYS A 195 7.93 -0.52 12.40
N HIS A 196 8.99 0.06 11.85
CA HIS A 196 9.95 0.84 12.63
C HIS A 196 9.31 2.06 13.30
N PHE A 197 8.43 2.77 12.60
CA PHE A 197 7.61 3.84 13.16
C PHE A 197 6.82 3.41 14.40
N LEU A 198 6.11 2.27 14.32
CA LEU A 198 5.32 1.77 15.44
C LEU A 198 6.19 1.42 16.66
N HIS A 199 7.28 0.70 16.44
CA HIS A 199 8.23 0.38 17.53
C HIS A 199 8.80 1.64 18.17
N THR A 200 9.23 2.61 17.36
CA THR A 200 9.80 3.85 17.87
C THR A 200 8.76 4.68 18.62
N ALA A 201 7.58 4.85 18.07
CA ALA A 201 6.50 5.62 18.72
C ALA A 201 6.07 5.01 20.06
N THR A 202 5.97 3.66 20.15
CA THR A 202 5.61 2.98 21.40
C THR A 202 6.73 3.05 22.44
N GLN A 203 8.00 2.90 22.04
CA GLN A 203 9.15 3.08 22.93
C GLN A 203 9.21 4.49 23.53
N HIS A 204 8.87 5.51 22.73
CA HIS A 204 8.75 6.89 23.18
C HIS A 204 7.46 7.21 23.92
N LYS A 205 6.61 6.20 24.13
CA LYS A 205 5.34 6.36 24.84
C LYS A 205 4.48 7.47 24.22
N ALA A 206 4.43 7.54 22.88
CA ALA A 206 3.63 8.51 22.15
C ALA A 206 2.23 8.64 22.76
N SER A 207 1.71 9.87 22.90
CA SER A 207 0.35 10.08 23.40
C SER A 207 -0.69 9.55 22.44
N THR A 208 -0.45 9.80 21.15
CA THR A 208 -1.29 9.35 20.06
C THR A 208 -0.42 8.94 18.87
N ILE A 209 -0.88 7.93 18.13
CA ILE A 209 -0.22 7.42 16.92
C ILE A 209 -1.24 7.41 15.80
N ALA A 210 -0.92 8.05 14.68
CA ALA A 210 -1.73 8.03 13.45
C ALA A 210 -0.88 7.48 12.31
N LEU A 211 -1.24 6.30 11.78
CA LEU A 211 -0.49 5.61 10.73
C LEU A 211 -1.39 5.16 9.59
N ALA A 212 -1.07 5.60 8.37
CA ALA A 212 -1.58 5.00 7.13
C ALA A 212 -0.51 4.08 6.52
N PRO A 213 -0.55 2.76 6.81
CA PRO A 213 0.46 1.82 6.32
C PRO A 213 0.31 1.58 4.82
N CYS A 214 1.43 1.40 4.12
CA CYS A 214 1.40 1.06 2.70
C CYS A 214 2.66 0.31 2.26
N CYS A 215 2.66 -0.18 1.01
CA CYS A 215 3.82 -0.83 0.37
C CYS A 215 4.46 -1.94 1.22
N TYR A 216 3.64 -2.82 1.81
CA TYR A 216 4.08 -3.89 2.72
C TYR A 216 5.23 -4.75 2.15
N HIS A 217 5.31 -4.89 0.82
CA HIS A 217 6.39 -5.61 0.14
C HIS A 217 7.76 -4.91 0.14
N ARG A 218 7.84 -3.64 0.58
CA ARG A 218 9.11 -2.90 0.68
C ARG A 218 9.78 -3.19 2.03
N GLN A 219 10.36 -4.37 2.13
CA GLN A 219 11.10 -4.84 3.31
C GLN A 219 12.33 -5.63 2.87
N GLN A 220 13.31 -5.75 3.75
CA GLN A 220 14.52 -6.54 3.50
C GLN A 220 14.24 -8.03 3.65
N ALA A 221 13.41 -8.42 4.62
CA ALA A 221 13.03 -9.80 4.84
C ALA A 221 12.25 -10.36 3.64
N THR A 222 12.50 -11.62 3.30
CA THR A 222 11.82 -12.32 2.18
C THR A 222 10.36 -12.64 2.48
N HIS A 223 10.00 -12.74 3.77
CA HIS A 223 8.66 -13.02 4.26
C HIS A 223 8.24 -12.00 5.32
N TYR A 224 6.96 -11.84 5.51
CA TYR A 224 6.40 -10.93 6.49
C TYR A 224 6.84 -11.28 7.90
N GLN A 225 7.26 -10.27 8.66
CA GLN A 225 7.55 -10.38 10.08
C GLN A 225 6.37 -9.81 10.87
N ALA A 226 5.57 -10.68 11.47
CA ALA A 226 4.41 -10.27 12.26
C ALA A 226 4.84 -9.50 13.51
N LEU A 227 4.07 -8.48 13.87
CA LEU A 227 4.34 -7.63 15.02
C LEU A 227 3.69 -8.14 16.30
N CYS A 228 2.41 -8.52 16.25
CA CYS A 228 1.67 -8.95 17.42
C CYS A 228 1.89 -10.44 17.74
N THR A 229 1.76 -10.78 19.02
CA THR A 229 1.93 -12.15 19.52
C THR A 229 0.96 -13.13 18.87
N ALA A 230 -0.29 -12.73 18.68
CA ALA A 230 -1.31 -13.57 18.05
C ALA A 230 -0.97 -13.92 16.60
N ALA A 231 -0.47 -12.96 15.79
CA ALA A 231 -0.06 -13.22 14.41
C ALA A 231 1.20 -14.09 14.33
N GLN A 232 2.17 -13.88 15.23
CA GLN A 232 3.40 -14.70 15.34
C GLN A 232 3.10 -16.16 15.64
N ALA A 233 2.03 -16.44 16.38
CA ALA A 233 1.59 -17.80 16.73
C ALA A 233 0.96 -18.55 15.54
N THR A 234 0.73 -17.90 14.39
CA THR A 234 0.14 -18.51 13.20
C THR A 234 1.17 -18.83 12.12
N ALA A 235 0.84 -19.75 11.23
CA ALA A 235 1.70 -20.08 10.08
C ALA A 235 1.57 -19.07 8.91
N LEU A 236 0.56 -18.18 8.93
CA LEU A 236 0.30 -17.26 7.80
C LEU A 236 1.48 -16.32 7.49
N PRO A 237 2.18 -15.70 8.46
CA PRO A 237 3.32 -14.83 8.16
C PRO A 237 4.40 -15.51 7.30
N ALA A 238 4.69 -16.77 7.55
CA ALA A 238 5.68 -17.55 6.80
C ALA A 238 5.27 -17.78 5.32
N THR A 239 4.01 -17.65 4.97
CA THR A 239 3.50 -17.76 3.59
C THR A 239 3.47 -16.40 2.86
N LEU A 240 3.52 -15.29 3.60
CA LEU A 240 3.46 -13.94 3.04
C LEU A 240 4.83 -13.49 2.54
N ASN A 241 5.23 -14.01 1.39
CA ASN A 241 6.42 -13.57 0.67
C ASN A 241 6.21 -12.19 0.01
N LEU A 242 7.24 -11.62 -0.61
CA LEU A 242 7.17 -10.29 -1.24
C LEU A 242 6.09 -10.19 -2.33
N GLN A 243 5.76 -11.28 -3.03
CA GLN A 243 4.72 -11.32 -4.04
C GLN A 243 3.32 -11.26 -3.41
N ALA A 244 3.09 -12.04 -2.36
CA ALA A 244 1.86 -12.02 -1.56
C ALA A 244 1.63 -10.64 -0.93
N LEU A 245 2.67 -10.04 -0.33
CA LEU A 245 2.60 -8.68 0.22
C LEU A 245 2.32 -7.62 -0.85
N ARG A 246 2.79 -7.84 -2.08
CA ARG A 246 2.49 -6.95 -3.20
C ARG A 246 1.03 -7.07 -3.63
N LEU A 247 0.44 -8.28 -3.53
CA LEU A 247 -0.97 -8.50 -3.84
C LEU A 247 -1.90 -7.61 -3.00
N ALA A 248 -1.69 -7.48 -1.70
CA ALA A 248 -2.48 -6.62 -0.82
C ALA A 248 -2.60 -5.16 -1.31
N GLN A 249 -1.78 -4.76 -2.29
CA GLN A 249 -1.73 -3.38 -2.81
C GLN A 249 -1.86 -3.29 -4.33
N GLN A 250 -2.11 -4.40 -5.01
CA GLN A 250 -2.34 -4.43 -6.45
C GLN A 250 -3.72 -3.88 -6.77
N ASN A 251 -3.83 -2.55 -6.87
CA ASN A 251 -5.06 -1.89 -7.28
C ASN A 251 -4.75 -0.80 -8.31
N GLN A 252 -5.53 -0.76 -9.38
CA GLN A 252 -5.35 0.17 -10.52
C GLN A 252 -6.48 1.18 -10.65
N ILE A 253 -7.41 1.24 -9.71
CA ILE A 253 -8.60 2.11 -9.77
C ILE A 253 -8.25 3.60 -10.01
N THR A 254 -7.06 4.02 -9.63
CA THR A 254 -6.58 5.40 -9.79
C THR A 254 -5.80 5.65 -11.08
N ALA A 255 -5.56 4.62 -11.91
CA ALA A 255 -4.83 4.77 -13.15
C ALA A 255 -5.71 5.43 -14.23
N GLY A 256 -5.17 6.44 -14.93
CA GLY A 256 -5.85 7.06 -16.06
C GLY A 256 -5.92 6.14 -17.30
N ASN A 257 -6.84 6.42 -18.22
CA ASN A 257 -7.06 5.58 -19.43
C ASN A 257 -5.76 5.37 -20.21
N ARG A 258 -5.02 6.44 -20.49
CA ARG A 258 -3.74 6.36 -21.22
C ARG A 258 -2.72 5.46 -20.52
N GLU A 259 -2.63 5.54 -19.20
CA GLU A 259 -1.71 4.70 -18.43
C GLU A 259 -2.14 3.23 -18.46
N ARG A 260 -3.45 2.97 -18.40
CA ARG A 260 -4.02 1.61 -18.52
C ARG A 260 -3.73 1.01 -19.89
N GLU A 261 -3.97 1.75 -20.97
CA GLU A 261 -3.69 1.32 -22.35
C GLU A 261 -2.20 1.02 -22.57
N GLN A 262 -1.32 1.89 -22.08
CA GLN A 262 0.13 1.66 -22.16
C GLN A 262 0.56 0.39 -21.42
N ARG A 263 0.01 0.14 -20.22
CA ARG A 263 0.30 -1.07 -19.45
C ARG A 263 -0.28 -2.31 -20.13
N ALA A 264 -1.49 -2.23 -20.67
CA ALA A 264 -2.10 -3.32 -21.41
C ALA A 264 -1.28 -3.73 -22.64
N ASN A 265 -0.84 -2.74 -23.43
CA ASN A 265 0.01 -2.98 -24.61
C ASN A 265 1.37 -3.59 -24.24
N GLU A 266 2.03 -3.04 -23.20
CA GLU A 266 3.29 -3.62 -22.73
C GLU A 266 3.11 -5.08 -22.27
N LEU A 267 2.01 -5.38 -21.59
CA LEU A 267 1.72 -6.73 -21.11
C LEU A 267 1.38 -7.68 -22.27
N ASN A 268 0.61 -7.23 -23.28
CA ASN A 268 0.37 -8.01 -24.50
C ASN A 268 1.70 -8.41 -25.17
N TRP A 269 2.61 -7.46 -25.30
CA TRP A 269 3.90 -7.72 -25.93
C TRP A 269 4.79 -8.64 -25.12
N ARG A 270 4.79 -8.51 -23.80
CA ARG A 270 5.54 -9.42 -22.91
C ARG A 270 5.03 -10.86 -23.02
N LEU A 271 3.71 -11.05 -23.04
CA LEU A 271 3.09 -12.36 -23.16
C LEU A 271 3.26 -12.94 -24.55
N GLY A 272 3.11 -12.13 -25.60
CA GLY A 272 3.38 -12.57 -26.98
C GLY A 272 4.83 -12.98 -27.20
N TYR A 273 5.78 -12.20 -26.66
CA TYR A 273 7.20 -12.58 -26.70
C TYR A 273 7.47 -13.86 -25.91
N GLU A 274 6.83 -14.05 -24.74
CA GLU A 274 6.99 -15.29 -23.97
C GLU A 274 6.44 -16.50 -24.75
N ALA A 275 5.35 -16.37 -25.47
CA ALA A 275 4.83 -17.40 -26.38
C ALA A 275 5.83 -17.73 -27.49
N LEU A 276 6.43 -16.71 -28.14
CA LEU A 276 7.49 -16.89 -29.13
C LEU A 276 8.71 -17.58 -28.50
N ARG A 277 9.13 -17.15 -27.32
CA ARG A 277 10.28 -17.72 -26.60
C ARG A 277 10.06 -19.21 -26.28
N GLN A 278 8.86 -19.56 -25.82
CA GLN A 278 8.51 -20.95 -25.55
C GLN A 278 8.45 -21.81 -26.83
N THR A 279 8.09 -21.24 -27.97
CA THR A 279 8.18 -21.92 -29.26
C THR A 279 9.64 -22.20 -29.66
N LEU A 280 10.53 -21.25 -29.41
CA LEU A 280 11.96 -21.36 -29.73
C LEU A 280 12.74 -22.22 -28.74
N GLN A 281 12.36 -22.18 -27.48
CA GLN A 281 13.03 -22.86 -26.36
C GLN A 281 12.00 -23.53 -25.43
N PRO A 282 11.34 -24.60 -25.86
CA PRO A 282 10.26 -25.23 -25.10
C PRO A 282 10.70 -25.67 -23.69
N GLY A 283 9.83 -25.47 -22.70
CA GLY A 283 10.04 -25.91 -21.31
C GLY A 283 11.07 -25.12 -20.52
N THR A 284 11.67 -24.09 -21.09
CA THR A 284 12.61 -23.24 -20.34
C THR A 284 11.85 -22.34 -19.35
N PRO A 285 12.36 -22.13 -18.12
CA PRO A 285 11.75 -21.24 -17.12
C PRO A 285 11.58 -19.82 -17.64
N TYR A 286 10.53 -19.13 -17.18
CA TYR A 286 10.31 -17.72 -17.48
C TYR A 286 11.52 -16.87 -17.00
N LYS A 287 11.95 -15.95 -17.85
CA LYS A 287 12.96 -14.94 -17.52
C LYS A 287 12.34 -13.55 -17.53
N ASN A 288 12.57 -12.79 -16.45
CA ASN A 288 12.11 -11.41 -16.39
C ASN A 288 12.83 -10.53 -17.42
N LEU A 289 12.07 -9.73 -18.13
CA LEU A 289 12.59 -8.60 -18.88
C LEU A 289 12.68 -7.37 -17.95
N PRO A 290 13.75 -6.56 -18.05
CA PRO A 290 13.84 -5.32 -17.29
C PRO A 290 12.63 -4.42 -17.56
N SER A 291 12.24 -3.64 -16.55
CA SER A 291 11.20 -2.63 -16.76
C SER A 291 11.67 -1.59 -17.76
N LYS A 292 10.77 -1.17 -18.65
CA LYS A 292 11.04 -0.18 -19.69
C LYS A 292 11.55 1.12 -19.09
N GLN A 293 12.84 1.38 -19.18
CA GLN A 293 13.37 2.73 -19.04
C GLN A 293 13.19 3.44 -20.38
N LYS A 294 12.20 4.34 -20.49
CA LYS A 294 12.03 5.38 -21.53
C LYS A 294 12.20 5.02 -23.03
N GLN A 295 12.46 3.78 -23.40
CA GLN A 295 12.50 3.37 -24.80
C GLN A 295 11.11 2.91 -25.23
N SER A 296 10.42 3.76 -25.98
CA SER A 296 9.21 3.35 -26.70
C SER A 296 9.63 2.46 -27.87
N HIS A 297 9.19 1.20 -27.88
CA HIS A 297 9.20 0.42 -29.12
C HIS A 297 7.95 0.81 -29.90
N ASP A 298 8.09 1.00 -31.21
CA ASP A 298 6.99 1.47 -32.04
C ASP A 298 5.99 0.33 -32.36
N ASN A 299 6.46 -0.91 -32.32
CA ASN A 299 5.67 -2.10 -32.62
C ASN A 299 6.16 -3.35 -31.87
N PHE A 300 5.38 -4.43 -31.98
CA PHE A 300 5.65 -5.70 -31.34
C PHE A 300 6.94 -6.36 -31.81
N GLU A 301 7.26 -6.29 -33.12
CA GLU A 301 8.50 -6.85 -33.67
C GLU A 301 9.74 -6.23 -33.01
N GLN A 302 9.85 -4.89 -32.96
CA GLN A 302 10.95 -4.20 -32.32
C GLN A 302 11.08 -4.56 -30.84
N PHE A 303 9.93 -4.71 -30.13
CA PHE A 303 9.92 -5.17 -28.77
C PHE A 303 10.50 -6.60 -28.65
N CYS A 304 10.11 -7.52 -29.52
CA CYS A 304 10.61 -8.89 -29.51
C CYS A 304 12.12 -8.96 -29.86
N GLN A 305 12.59 -8.18 -30.81
CA GLN A 305 14.02 -8.08 -31.15
C GLN A 305 14.84 -7.61 -29.94
N TRP A 306 14.37 -6.55 -29.24
CA TRP A 306 15.00 -6.08 -28.02
C TRP A 306 14.98 -7.12 -26.91
N ALA A 307 13.85 -7.80 -26.70
CA ALA A 307 13.70 -8.82 -25.67
C ALA A 307 14.58 -10.05 -25.93
N ALA A 308 14.65 -10.49 -27.18
CA ALA A 308 15.53 -11.59 -27.61
C ALA A 308 17.00 -11.27 -27.36
N LEU A 309 17.43 -10.05 -27.69
CA LEU A 309 18.78 -9.58 -27.38
C LEU A 309 19.06 -9.62 -25.87
N LYS A 310 18.13 -9.19 -25.03
CA LYS A 310 18.28 -9.25 -23.56
C LYS A 310 18.36 -10.69 -23.03
N HIS A 311 17.64 -11.61 -23.65
CA HIS A 311 17.63 -13.02 -23.29
C HIS A 311 18.73 -13.85 -24.01
N GLN A 312 19.50 -13.23 -24.93
CA GLN A 312 20.54 -13.87 -25.75
C GLN A 312 19.94 -15.00 -26.63
N ILE A 313 18.78 -14.74 -27.24
CA ILE A 313 18.08 -15.67 -28.12
C ILE A 313 18.22 -15.17 -29.57
N THR A 314 18.63 -16.06 -30.45
CA THR A 314 18.65 -15.78 -31.90
C THR A 314 17.26 -16.02 -32.46
N LEU A 315 16.69 -14.99 -33.09
CA LEU A 315 15.39 -15.09 -33.75
C LEU A 315 15.54 -15.66 -35.17
N PRO A 316 14.60 -16.51 -35.62
CA PRO A 316 14.53 -16.98 -37.00
C PRO A 316 14.37 -15.81 -38.00
N ALA A 317 14.76 -16.01 -39.23
CA ALA A 317 14.59 -15.01 -40.29
C ALA A 317 13.11 -14.70 -40.62
N THR A 318 12.22 -15.69 -40.39
CA THR A 318 10.78 -15.55 -40.67
C THR A 318 10.00 -15.86 -39.39
N ILE A 319 9.22 -14.89 -38.94
CA ILE A 319 8.36 -15.01 -37.75
C ILE A 319 6.98 -14.41 -38.11
N ASP A 320 5.92 -15.10 -37.77
CA ASP A 320 4.55 -14.56 -37.88
C ASP A 320 4.27 -13.62 -36.68
N TRP A 321 4.73 -12.37 -36.79
CA TRP A 321 4.57 -11.36 -35.72
C TRP A 321 3.10 -11.13 -35.32
N PRO A 322 2.14 -11.00 -36.30
CA PRO A 322 0.73 -10.84 -35.97
C PRO A 322 0.16 -12.00 -35.15
N ALA A 323 0.55 -13.24 -35.44
CA ALA A 323 0.07 -14.40 -34.70
C ALA A 323 0.54 -14.38 -33.24
N PHE A 324 1.81 -14.09 -32.99
CA PHE A 324 2.32 -14.00 -31.61
C PHE A 324 1.77 -12.78 -30.84
N GLU A 325 1.54 -11.65 -31.50
CA GLU A 325 0.90 -10.49 -30.88
C GLU A 325 -0.55 -10.81 -30.48
N ALA A 326 -1.31 -11.45 -31.35
CA ALA A 326 -2.68 -11.92 -31.07
C ALA A 326 -2.69 -12.94 -29.92
N GLN A 327 -1.72 -13.86 -29.91
CA GLN A 327 -1.56 -14.81 -28.79
C GLN A 327 -1.29 -14.09 -27.48
N GLY A 328 -0.45 -13.04 -27.48
CA GLY A 328 -0.18 -12.21 -26.32
C GLY A 328 -1.44 -11.55 -25.75
N GLN A 329 -2.34 -11.06 -26.61
CA GLN A 329 -3.63 -10.49 -26.23
C GLN A 329 -4.54 -11.55 -25.56
N GLN A 330 -4.59 -12.76 -26.13
CA GLN A 330 -5.36 -13.87 -25.58
C GLN A 330 -4.81 -14.29 -24.19
N GLU A 331 -3.51 -14.43 -24.09
CA GLU A 331 -2.85 -14.77 -22.81
C GLU A 331 -3.08 -13.70 -21.75
N ARG A 332 -3.10 -12.40 -22.11
CA ARG A 332 -3.43 -11.33 -21.17
C ARG A 332 -4.88 -11.45 -20.68
N LEU A 333 -5.82 -11.77 -21.54
CA LEU A 333 -7.22 -11.97 -21.13
C LEU A 333 -7.34 -13.14 -20.14
N GLN A 334 -6.63 -14.24 -20.41
CA GLN A 334 -6.57 -15.37 -19.46
C GLN A 334 -5.93 -14.95 -18.12
N MET A 335 -4.84 -14.20 -18.18
CA MET A 335 -4.20 -13.67 -16.97
C MET A 335 -5.16 -12.79 -16.16
N MET A 336 -5.92 -11.90 -16.81
CA MET A 336 -6.91 -11.05 -16.14
C MET A 336 -8.01 -11.87 -15.44
N ARG A 337 -8.45 -12.98 -16.04
CA ARG A 337 -9.41 -13.90 -15.39
C ARG A 337 -8.83 -14.54 -14.12
N HIS A 338 -7.57 -14.98 -14.17
CA HIS A 338 -6.90 -15.53 -13.00
C HIS A 338 -6.67 -14.46 -11.92
N ASP A 339 -6.26 -13.24 -12.33
CA ASP A 339 -6.11 -12.12 -11.43
C ASP A 339 -7.45 -11.69 -10.81
N ALA A 340 -8.59 -11.77 -11.51
CA ALA A 340 -9.90 -11.47 -10.96
C ALA A 340 -10.25 -12.34 -9.74
N ILE A 341 -9.88 -13.63 -9.77
CA ILE A 341 -10.03 -14.53 -8.61
C ILE A 341 -9.04 -14.17 -7.52
N ARG A 342 -7.77 -14.02 -7.85
CA ARG A 342 -6.67 -13.73 -6.94
C ARG A 342 -6.89 -12.38 -6.23
N HIS A 343 -7.44 -11.40 -6.92
CA HIS A 343 -7.66 -10.06 -6.42
C HIS A 343 -8.82 -9.95 -5.41
N CYS A 344 -9.68 -10.96 -5.28
CA CYS A 344 -10.63 -11.05 -4.18
C CYS A 344 -9.92 -11.07 -2.81
N PHE A 345 -8.65 -11.48 -2.77
CA PHE A 345 -7.85 -11.57 -1.56
C PHE A 345 -7.05 -10.31 -1.22
N ARG A 346 -7.04 -9.28 -2.09
CA ARG A 346 -6.30 -8.02 -1.87
C ARG A 346 -6.68 -7.36 -0.55
N ARG A 347 -7.96 -7.05 -0.41
CA ARG A 347 -8.46 -6.35 0.78
C ARG A 347 -8.41 -7.21 2.03
N PRO A 348 -8.79 -8.48 2.02
CA PRO A 348 -8.58 -9.38 3.16
C PRO A 348 -7.12 -9.47 3.63
N LEU A 349 -6.15 -9.55 2.73
CA LEU A 349 -4.74 -9.55 3.10
C LEU A 349 -4.31 -8.19 3.69
N GLU A 350 -4.76 -7.08 3.09
CA GLU A 350 -4.46 -5.74 3.62
C GLU A 350 -5.05 -5.53 5.02
N LEU A 351 -6.30 -5.96 5.24
CA LEU A 351 -6.97 -5.89 6.54
C LEU A 351 -6.23 -6.74 7.58
N TRP A 352 -5.83 -7.96 7.24
CA TRP A 352 -5.05 -8.81 8.14
C TRP A 352 -3.72 -8.14 8.53
N LEU A 353 -3.00 -7.58 7.57
CA LEU A 353 -1.75 -6.85 7.80
C LEU A 353 -1.95 -5.58 8.65
N ALA A 354 -3.09 -4.91 8.54
CA ALA A 354 -3.43 -3.76 9.36
C ALA A 354 -3.82 -4.19 10.79
N LEU A 355 -4.58 -5.30 10.93
CA LEU A 355 -4.98 -5.86 12.21
C LEU A 355 -3.78 -6.36 13.03
N ASP A 356 -2.76 -6.96 12.41
CA ASP A 356 -1.52 -7.30 13.10
C ASP A 356 -0.89 -6.07 13.78
N LYS A 357 -0.90 -4.94 13.12
CA LYS A 357 -0.39 -3.67 13.68
C LYS A 357 -1.30 -3.09 14.76
N ALA A 358 -2.62 -3.23 14.58
CA ALA A 358 -3.59 -2.77 15.56
C ALA A 358 -3.43 -3.55 16.88
N VAL A 359 -3.41 -4.88 16.81
CA VAL A 359 -3.21 -5.75 17.98
C VAL A 359 -1.84 -5.51 18.63
N PHE A 360 -0.78 -5.33 17.83
CA PHE A 360 0.52 -4.93 18.39
C PHE A 360 0.42 -3.66 19.24
N LEU A 361 -0.27 -2.62 18.76
CA LEU A 361 -0.45 -1.39 19.53
C LEU A 361 -1.28 -1.60 20.79
N GLU A 362 -2.31 -2.46 20.75
CA GLU A 362 -3.10 -2.85 21.94
C GLU A 362 -2.22 -3.58 22.96
N GLU A 363 -1.35 -4.50 22.51
CA GLU A 363 -0.35 -5.16 23.37
C GLU A 363 0.62 -4.16 24.02
N GLN A 364 0.83 -2.99 23.41
CA GLN A 364 1.64 -1.89 23.96
C GLN A 364 0.82 -0.90 24.83
N GLY A 365 -0.45 -1.20 25.14
CA GLY A 365 -1.30 -0.41 26.03
C GLY A 365 -1.96 0.80 25.35
N TYR A 366 -2.27 0.71 24.06
CA TYR A 366 -3.02 1.72 23.33
C TYR A 366 -4.44 1.24 23.05
N SER A 367 -5.41 2.16 23.11
CA SER A 367 -6.74 1.95 22.54
C SER A 367 -6.68 2.26 21.04
N VAL A 368 -7.03 1.29 20.19
CA VAL A 368 -6.81 1.39 18.74
C VAL A 368 -8.14 1.44 17.99
N THR A 369 -8.19 2.27 16.95
CA THR A 369 -9.28 2.33 15.98
C THR A 369 -8.71 2.19 14.58
N LEU A 370 -9.23 1.24 13.80
CA LEU A 370 -8.97 1.12 12.36
C LEU A 370 -10.11 1.76 11.60
N GLN A 371 -9.80 2.65 10.64
CA GLN A 371 -10.79 3.37 9.84
C GLN A 371 -10.28 3.67 8.44
N GLN A 372 -11.16 4.10 7.54
CA GLN A 372 -10.79 4.63 6.23
C GLN A 372 -10.74 6.14 6.28
N PHE A 373 -9.59 6.74 5.90
CA PHE A 373 -9.42 8.19 5.93
C PHE A 373 -9.79 8.88 4.61
N CYS A 374 -10.01 8.13 3.53
CA CYS A 374 -10.51 8.65 2.26
C CYS A 374 -11.17 7.54 1.44
N ALA A 375 -11.95 7.92 0.44
CA ALA A 375 -12.56 6.97 -0.48
C ALA A 375 -11.52 6.25 -1.35
N SER A 376 -11.82 5.03 -1.79
CA SER A 376 -10.91 4.17 -2.58
C SER A 376 -10.49 4.79 -3.91
N HIS A 377 -11.35 5.61 -4.54
CA HIS A 377 -11.02 6.32 -5.78
C HIS A 377 -9.99 7.46 -5.58
N VAL A 378 -9.85 7.98 -4.35
CA VAL A 378 -8.79 8.94 -3.97
C VAL A 378 -7.49 8.18 -3.72
N SER A 379 -7.55 7.13 -2.93
CA SER A 379 -6.44 6.20 -2.70
C SER A 379 -6.98 4.83 -2.28
N PRO A 380 -6.60 3.74 -2.97
CA PRO A 380 -6.93 2.40 -2.50
C PRO A 380 -6.17 2.01 -1.21
N ARG A 381 -5.16 2.79 -0.84
CA ARG A 381 -4.39 2.63 0.41
C ARG A 381 -4.93 3.60 1.45
N ASN A 382 -6.17 3.36 1.87
CA ASN A 382 -6.97 4.28 2.66
C ASN A 382 -7.16 3.87 4.12
N LEU A 383 -6.50 2.81 4.57
CA LEU A 383 -6.54 2.40 5.96
C LEU A 383 -5.73 3.33 6.85
N LEU A 384 -6.30 3.70 7.98
CA LEU A 384 -5.68 4.51 9.02
C LEU A 384 -5.83 3.84 10.37
N LEU A 385 -4.73 3.60 11.03
CA LEU A 385 -4.64 3.20 12.43
C LEU A 385 -4.53 4.46 13.28
N LEU A 386 -5.47 4.63 14.20
CA LEU A 386 -5.43 5.66 15.25
C LEU A 386 -5.31 4.97 16.60
N ALA A 387 -4.24 5.25 17.33
CA ALA A 387 -4.00 4.70 18.64
C ALA A 387 -3.83 5.83 19.66
N ASN A 388 -4.50 5.70 20.81
CA ASN A 388 -4.39 6.62 21.93
C ASN A 388 -3.88 5.86 23.14
N ARG A 389 -2.89 6.40 23.80
CA ARG A 389 -2.36 5.78 25.00
C ARG A 389 -3.31 6.01 26.16
N ASP A 390 -3.74 4.93 26.80
CA ASP A 390 -4.59 4.98 28.00
C ASP A 390 -3.75 5.38 29.21
N ILE A 391 -3.70 6.69 29.50
CA ILE A 391 -2.94 7.24 30.64
C ILE A 391 -3.50 6.69 31.98
N ASN A 392 -4.77 6.27 32.03
CA ASN A 392 -5.41 5.77 33.23
C ASN A 392 -5.14 4.28 33.50
N ALA A 393 -4.78 3.49 32.48
CA ALA A 393 -4.46 2.06 32.68
C ALA A 393 -3.12 1.85 33.42
N ALA A 394 -2.21 2.81 33.35
CA ALA A 394 -0.91 2.72 34.02
C ALA A 394 -0.98 2.91 35.54
N ASN A 395 -2.12 3.39 36.09
CA ASN A 395 -2.34 3.63 37.51
C ASN A 395 -3.29 2.62 38.19
N SER A 396 -3.78 1.62 37.44
CA SER A 396 -4.58 0.55 38.02
C SER A 396 -3.65 -0.58 38.49
N PRO A 397 -3.63 -0.94 39.79
CA PRO A 397 -2.82 -2.07 40.22
C PRO A 397 -3.39 -3.32 39.52
N LEU A 398 -2.53 -4.05 38.82
CA LEU A 398 -2.83 -5.37 38.24
C LEU A 398 -3.48 -6.23 39.34
N SER A 399 -4.78 -6.38 39.29
CA SER A 399 -5.45 -7.47 39.99
C SER A 399 -4.99 -8.76 39.30
N LYS A 400 -3.99 -9.40 39.88
CA LYS A 400 -3.60 -10.75 39.49
C LYS A 400 -4.78 -11.68 39.76
N PRO A 401 -5.06 -12.62 38.84
CA PRO A 401 -6.01 -13.69 39.09
C PRO A 401 -5.52 -14.66 40.19
#